data_7acf8918b4408288f25472a8f00a0a6a
#
_entry.id   7acf8918b4408288f25472a8f00a0a6a
#
_cell.length_a   1.000
_cell.length_b   1.000
_cell.length_c   1.000
_cell.angle_alpha   90.00
_cell.angle_beta   90.00
_cell.angle_gamma   90.00
#
_symmetry.space_group_name_H-M   'P 1'
#
loop_
_entity.id
_entity.type
_entity.pdbx_description
1 polymer ?
#
loop_
_entity_poly.entity_id
_entity_poly.type
_entity_poly.pdbx_seq_one_letter_code
_entity_poly.pdbx_strand_id
1 'polypeptide(L)'
;MTQSQQSLLNSAIQKFKFEELESTVLPEFPEITWNQIRAYLIKNHESFTTVNVLKIINRLINVSAKKISEKDLKKRLNRLEIIDISRHSNRKMWHAYELKNRKDNYNYEDGFHEIQNNMSHCFNALQMKMHIKSEVYNDIMFIIIRERKTRRLSPICIALFLEQDIFFCSNKAVSKEFLHVIVKSTGYSECKKILLSGKNISSLIKIHLIKKRNAVEGNDMCIDEEFEEAPAIVGPTGIDFKQNQHRRKHLEQYFGHDEIILESLIVKNRDVSWADPRIAAKLPNVKINMQWEFRSTNLKKFLSECTDQRILVTPLPEYAKHFLESGENELTVQRD
;
A
#
# COMPACT_ATOMS: atom_id res chain seq x y z
N MET A 1 -3.56 -12.66 33.98
CA MET A 1 -2.50 -12.22 33.00
C MET A 1 -1.27 -11.77 33.75
N THR A 2 -0.08 -12.05 33.23
CA THR A 2 1.18 -11.48 33.75
C THR A 2 1.29 -10.00 33.36
N GLN A 3 2.09 -9.22 34.10
CA GLN A 3 2.32 -7.80 33.81
C GLN A 3 2.88 -7.57 32.39
N SER A 4 3.74 -8.48 31.92
CA SER A 4 4.29 -8.44 30.55
C SER A 4 3.20 -8.68 29.49
N GLN A 5 2.29 -9.61 29.68
CA GLN A 5 1.17 -9.88 28.77
C GLN A 5 0.22 -8.69 28.69
N GLN A 6 -0.04 -8.05 29.84
CA GLN A 6 -0.88 -6.85 29.90
C GLN A 6 -0.25 -5.67 29.14
N SER A 7 1.05 -5.47 29.29
CA SER A 7 1.78 -4.45 28.53
C SER A 7 1.70 -4.69 27.01
N LEU A 8 1.85 -5.95 26.57
CA LEU A 8 1.73 -6.31 25.15
C LEU A 8 0.31 -6.07 24.61
N LEU A 9 -0.72 -6.43 25.39
CA LEU A 9 -2.11 -6.20 25.02
C LEU A 9 -2.38 -4.69 24.90
N ASN A 10 -1.95 -3.93 25.90
CA ASN A 10 -2.11 -2.48 25.88
C ASN A 10 -1.46 -1.83 24.65
N SER A 11 -0.22 -2.22 24.35
CA SER A 11 0.50 -1.67 23.18
C SER A 11 -0.11 -2.09 21.86
N ALA A 12 -0.76 -3.25 21.79
CA ALA A 12 -1.46 -3.68 20.57
C ALA A 12 -2.77 -2.90 20.36
N ILE A 13 -3.58 -2.74 21.40
CA ILE A 13 -4.89 -2.05 21.30
C ILE A 13 -4.72 -0.53 21.12
N GLN A 14 -3.72 0.09 21.72
CA GLN A 14 -3.45 1.53 21.59
C GLN A 14 -3.15 2.00 20.15
N LYS A 15 -2.85 1.08 19.24
CA LYS A 15 -2.64 1.40 17.82
C LYS A 15 -3.92 1.73 17.06
N PHE A 16 -5.07 1.30 17.61
CA PHE A 16 -6.39 1.51 17.03
C PHE A 16 -7.04 2.78 17.57
N LYS A 17 -7.81 3.45 16.72
CA LYS A 17 -8.64 4.57 17.15
C LYS A 17 -9.85 4.05 17.95
N PHE A 18 -10.48 4.94 18.72
CA PHE A 18 -11.64 4.59 19.52
C PHE A 18 -12.77 3.97 18.68
N GLU A 19 -13.05 4.55 17.52
CA GLU A 19 -14.10 4.13 16.58
C GLU A 19 -13.85 2.73 15.98
N GLU A 20 -12.60 2.30 15.99
CA GLU A 20 -12.18 1.00 15.45
C GLU A 20 -12.29 -0.12 16.48
N LEU A 21 -12.39 0.20 17.76
CA LEU A 21 -12.33 -0.80 18.84
C LEU A 21 -13.46 -1.81 18.76
N GLU A 22 -14.69 -1.34 18.53
CA GLU A 22 -15.87 -2.21 18.44
C GLU A 22 -15.78 -3.19 17.28
N SER A 23 -15.49 -2.67 16.08
CA SER A 23 -15.51 -3.46 14.84
C SER A 23 -14.25 -4.28 14.60
N THR A 24 -13.13 -3.94 15.27
CA THR A 24 -11.81 -4.51 14.95
C THR A 24 -11.18 -5.25 16.10
N VAL A 25 -11.20 -4.67 17.29
CA VAL A 25 -10.54 -5.25 18.47
C VAL A 25 -11.43 -6.24 19.18
N LEU A 26 -12.71 -5.90 19.39
CA LEU A 26 -13.62 -6.77 20.14
C LEU A 26 -13.91 -8.13 19.48
N PRO A 27 -13.97 -8.28 18.16
CA PRO A 27 -14.11 -9.60 17.54
C PRO A 27 -13.00 -10.59 17.96
N GLU A 28 -11.81 -10.10 18.30
CA GLU A 28 -10.73 -10.93 18.83
C GLU A 28 -10.91 -11.31 20.31
N PHE A 29 -11.88 -10.68 21.00
CA PHE A 29 -12.22 -10.94 22.41
C PHE A 29 -13.72 -11.21 22.56
N PRO A 30 -14.24 -12.34 22.04
CA PRO A 30 -15.67 -12.65 22.02
C PRO A 30 -16.29 -12.77 23.43
N GLU A 31 -15.45 -12.85 24.47
CA GLU A 31 -15.88 -12.85 25.87
C GLU A 31 -16.38 -11.47 26.36
N ILE A 32 -16.10 -10.40 25.56
CA ILE A 32 -16.38 -9.01 25.91
C ILE A 32 -17.30 -8.43 24.85
N THR A 33 -18.44 -7.87 25.28
CA THR A 33 -19.35 -7.17 24.38
C THR A 33 -19.19 -5.66 24.49
N TRP A 34 -19.46 -4.94 23.39
CA TRP A 34 -19.43 -3.48 23.41
C TRP A 34 -20.44 -2.89 24.42
N ASN A 35 -21.61 -3.52 24.56
CA ASN A 35 -22.62 -3.10 25.54
C ASN A 35 -22.10 -3.16 26.97
N GLN A 36 -21.32 -4.17 27.35
CA GLN A 36 -20.69 -4.25 28.67
C GLN A 36 -19.71 -3.11 28.90
N ILE A 37 -18.87 -2.80 27.88
CA ILE A 37 -17.93 -1.68 27.98
C ILE A 37 -18.68 -0.37 28.12
N ARG A 38 -19.68 -0.14 27.27
CA ARG A 38 -20.51 1.08 27.27
C ARG A 38 -21.23 1.27 28.61
N ALA A 39 -21.86 0.22 29.12
CA ALA A 39 -22.55 0.26 30.43
C ALA A 39 -21.57 0.60 31.56
N TYR A 40 -20.35 0.06 31.52
CA TYR A 40 -19.31 0.34 32.51
C TYR A 40 -18.84 1.80 32.45
N LEU A 41 -18.58 2.35 31.24
CA LEU A 41 -18.20 3.75 31.07
C LEU A 41 -19.27 4.70 31.61
N ILE A 42 -20.52 4.46 31.25
CA ILE A 42 -21.67 5.27 31.72
C ILE A 42 -21.79 5.21 33.23
N LYS A 43 -21.77 3.99 33.81
CA LYS A 43 -21.91 3.79 35.26
C LYS A 43 -20.83 4.50 36.08
N ASN A 44 -19.61 4.58 35.55
CA ASN A 44 -18.48 5.19 36.27
C ASN A 44 -18.23 6.65 35.83
N HIS A 45 -19.09 7.24 35.00
CA HIS A 45 -18.90 8.59 34.43
C HIS A 45 -17.53 8.79 33.74
N GLU A 46 -17.01 7.71 33.10
CA GLU A 46 -15.75 7.76 32.38
C GLU A 46 -15.97 8.19 30.93
N SER A 47 -15.04 8.97 30.38
CA SER A 47 -15.07 9.41 28.99
C SER A 47 -14.84 8.24 28.01
N PHE A 48 -15.47 8.33 26.83
CA PHE A 48 -15.34 7.35 25.74
C PHE A 48 -14.00 7.53 25.03
N THR A 49 -12.93 6.96 25.59
CA THR A 49 -11.57 7.02 25.06
C THR A 49 -10.96 5.63 24.96
N THR A 50 -10.03 5.44 24.04
CA THR A 50 -9.28 4.18 23.90
C THR A 50 -8.64 3.74 25.22
N VAL A 51 -8.11 4.69 26.01
CA VAL A 51 -7.46 4.41 27.29
C VAL A 51 -8.43 3.82 28.30
N ASN A 52 -9.64 4.37 28.44
CA ASN A 52 -10.64 3.88 29.38
C ASN A 52 -11.21 2.54 28.93
N VAL A 53 -11.51 2.38 27.64
CA VAL A 53 -11.93 1.07 27.07
C VAL A 53 -10.88 0.00 27.35
N LEU A 54 -9.61 0.31 27.19
CA LEU A 54 -8.51 -0.61 27.42
C LEU A 54 -8.40 -1.04 28.89
N LYS A 55 -8.63 -0.13 29.85
CA LYS A 55 -8.71 -0.47 31.29
C LYS A 55 -9.84 -1.48 31.54
N ILE A 56 -10.99 -1.26 30.91
CA ILE A 56 -12.16 -2.14 31.04
C ILE A 56 -11.88 -3.51 30.43
N ILE A 57 -11.32 -3.57 29.22
CA ILE A 57 -10.95 -4.83 28.58
C ILE A 57 -9.98 -5.62 29.47
N ASN A 58 -8.93 -4.98 29.99
CA ASN A 58 -7.99 -5.62 30.92
C ASN A 58 -8.71 -6.18 32.16
N ARG A 59 -9.63 -5.40 32.76
CA ARG A 59 -10.38 -5.82 33.91
C ARG A 59 -11.28 -7.02 33.59
N LEU A 60 -12.04 -6.95 32.50
CA LEU A 60 -12.95 -8.00 32.09
C LEU A 60 -12.21 -9.31 31.76
N ILE A 61 -11.08 -9.25 31.07
CA ILE A 61 -10.24 -10.42 30.81
C ILE A 61 -9.73 -11.06 32.11
N ASN A 62 -9.36 -10.26 33.11
CA ASN A 62 -8.85 -10.77 34.37
C ASN A 62 -9.97 -11.37 35.26
N VAL A 63 -11.19 -10.85 35.17
CA VAL A 63 -12.35 -11.30 35.97
C VAL A 63 -13.08 -12.45 35.25
N SER A 64 -12.94 -12.59 33.95
CA SER A 64 -13.60 -13.62 33.16
C SER A 64 -13.29 -15.03 33.73
N ALA A 65 -14.34 -15.81 34.01
CA ALA A 65 -14.23 -17.16 34.56
C ALA A 65 -13.45 -18.13 33.68
N LYS A 66 -13.42 -17.86 32.36
CA LYS A 66 -12.58 -18.54 31.39
C LYS A 66 -11.26 -17.79 31.29
N LYS A 67 -10.25 -18.20 32.04
CA LYS A 67 -8.87 -17.71 31.88
C LYS A 67 -8.42 -17.96 30.44
N ILE A 68 -8.18 -16.89 29.69
CA ILE A 68 -7.59 -16.98 28.35
C ILE A 68 -6.20 -17.64 28.49
N SER A 69 -5.96 -18.72 27.76
CA SER A 69 -4.66 -19.36 27.80
C SER A 69 -3.58 -18.42 27.23
N GLU A 70 -2.36 -18.57 27.68
CA GLU A 70 -1.24 -17.77 27.17
C GLU A 70 -1.08 -17.94 25.64
N LYS A 71 -1.31 -19.16 25.16
CA LYS A 71 -1.26 -19.49 23.73
C LYS A 71 -2.34 -18.75 22.94
N ASP A 72 -3.57 -18.71 23.46
CA ASP A 72 -4.70 -18.03 22.82
C ASP A 72 -4.50 -16.51 22.83
N LEU A 73 -4.06 -15.95 23.95
CA LEU A 73 -3.75 -14.53 24.03
C LEU A 73 -2.68 -14.14 23.00
N LYS A 74 -1.60 -14.94 22.88
CA LYS A 74 -0.57 -14.72 21.88
C LYS A 74 -1.08 -14.81 20.45
N LYS A 75 -2.01 -15.73 20.16
CA LYS A 75 -2.66 -15.85 18.86
C LYS A 75 -3.49 -14.59 18.55
N ARG A 76 -4.32 -14.14 19.50
CA ARG A 76 -5.14 -12.92 19.36
C ARG A 76 -4.29 -11.67 19.15
N LEU A 77 -3.20 -11.51 19.92
CA LEU A 77 -2.26 -10.41 19.74
C LEU A 77 -1.57 -10.43 18.38
N ASN A 78 -1.26 -11.62 17.86
CA ASN A 78 -0.71 -11.76 16.52
C ASN A 78 -1.70 -11.31 15.44
N ARG A 79 -2.98 -11.67 15.57
CA ARG A 79 -4.05 -11.23 14.67
C ARG A 79 -4.24 -9.73 14.74
N LEU A 80 -4.32 -9.14 15.93
CA LEU A 80 -4.40 -7.68 16.09
C LEU A 80 -3.23 -6.95 15.44
N GLU A 81 -2.02 -7.48 15.51
CA GLU A 81 -0.86 -6.88 14.86
C GLU A 81 -0.99 -6.90 13.32
N ILE A 82 -1.52 -7.97 12.76
CA ILE A 82 -1.75 -8.09 11.32
C ILE A 82 -2.90 -7.19 10.87
N ILE A 83 -3.99 -7.15 11.64
CA ILE A 83 -5.13 -6.27 11.38
C ILE A 83 -4.69 -4.78 11.44
N ASP A 84 -3.82 -4.42 12.40
CA ASP A 84 -3.24 -3.06 12.46
C ASP A 84 -2.47 -2.74 11.17
N ILE A 85 -1.64 -3.64 10.69
CA ILE A 85 -0.86 -3.44 9.45
C ILE A 85 -1.77 -3.36 8.23
N SER A 86 -2.80 -4.19 8.17
CA SER A 86 -3.76 -4.20 7.06
C SER A 86 -4.58 -2.90 7.01
N ARG A 87 -5.19 -2.50 8.12
CA ARG A 87 -6.01 -1.28 8.20
C ARG A 87 -5.20 0.02 8.09
N HIS A 88 -4.02 0.01 8.64
CA HIS A 88 -3.12 1.16 8.64
C HIS A 88 -1.93 0.94 7.69
N SER A 89 -2.17 0.29 6.56
CA SER A 89 -1.15 0.05 5.53
C SER A 89 -0.47 1.33 5.07
N ASN A 90 -1.21 2.46 5.08
CA ASN A 90 -0.73 3.80 4.74
C ASN A 90 0.35 4.35 5.70
N ARG A 91 0.57 3.72 6.85
CA ARG A 91 1.70 4.06 7.76
C ARG A 91 3.05 3.53 7.26
N LYS A 92 3.04 2.67 6.23
CA LYS A 92 4.25 2.05 5.67
C LYS A 92 4.35 2.34 4.18
N MET A 93 5.59 2.42 3.70
CA MET A 93 5.85 2.42 2.27
C MET A 93 5.91 0.97 1.79
N TRP A 94 5.22 0.66 0.71
CA TRP A 94 5.17 -0.66 0.11
C TRP A 94 5.87 -0.65 -1.24
N HIS A 95 6.63 -1.68 -1.53
CA HIS A 95 7.39 -1.87 -2.77
C HIS A 95 6.93 -3.16 -3.43
N ALA A 96 6.60 -3.09 -4.71
CA ALA A 96 6.03 -4.20 -5.46
C ALA A 96 7.08 -5.15 -6.03
N TYR A 97 6.76 -6.45 -5.97
CA TYR A 97 7.53 -7.54 -6.56
C TYR A 97 6.58 -8.48 -7.29
N GLU A 98 6.78 -8.66 -8.58
CA GLU A 98 6.06 -9.62 -9.43
C GLU A 98 6.67 -11.01 -9.29
N LEU A 99 5.85 -12.01 -9.10
CA LEU A 99 6.24 -13.42 -9.04
C LEU A 99 6.20 -14.01 -10.45
N LYS A 100 7.18 -14.88 -10.80
CA LYS A 100 7.31 -15.46 -12.13
C LYS A 100 7.55 -16.96 -12.07
N ASN A 101 7.13 -17.63 -13.13
CA ASN A 101 7.33 -19.06 -13.35
C ASN A 101 6.77 -19.90 -12.18
N ARG A 102 5.43 -19.92 -12.09
CA ARG A 102 4.70 -20.74 -11.11
C ARG A 102 4.95 -22.22 -11.38
N LYS A 103 5.13 -23.01 -10.34
CA LYS A 103 5.27 -24.47 -10.44
C LYS A 103 3.88 -25.10 -10.55
N ASP A 104 3.67 -25.96 -11.54
CA ASP A 104 2.36 -26.53 -11.90
C ASP A 104 1.69 -27.35 -10.78
N ASN A 105 2.45 -27.83 -9.80
CA ASN A 105 1.96 -28.72 -8.73
C ASN A 105 1.64 -28.00 -7.41
N TYR A 106 1.58 -26.67 -7.39
CA TYR A 106 1.32 -25.94 -6.15
C TYR A 106 -0.18 -25.62 -6.02
N ASN A 107 -0.88 -26.37 -5.17
CA ASN A 107 -2.31 -26.18 -4.90
C ASN A 107 -2.50 -25.26 -3.69
N TYR A 108 -3.23 -24.15 -3.86
CA TYR A 108 -3.42 -23.14 -2.81
C TYR A 108 -4.62 -23.41 -1.88
N GLU A 109 -5.42 -24.45 -2.12
CA GLU A 109 -6.65 -24.69 -1.35
C GLU A 109 -6.42 -24.92 0.14
N ASP A 110 -5.24 -25.50 0.52
CA ASP A 110 -4.77 -25.59 1.91
C ASP A 110 -3.60 -24.64 2.24
N GLY A 111 -3.29 -23.70 1.34
CA GLY A 111 -1.96 -23.15 1.08
C GLY A 111 -1.44 -22.11 2.07
N PHE A 112 -2.26 -21.41 2.84
CA PHE A 112 -1.75 -20.32 3.66
C PHE A 112 -0.89 -20.80 4.84
N HIS A 113 -1.29 -21.89 5.49
CA HIS A 113 -0.47 -22.51 6.54
C HIS A 113 0.78 -23.18 5.97
N GLU A 114 0.67 -23.74 4.79
CA GLU A 114 1.78 -24.37 4.08
C GLU A 114 2.85 -23.33 3.71
N ILE A 115 2.49 -22.18 3.20
CA ILE A 115 3.41 -21.09 2.89
C ILE A 115 4.21 -20.67 4.14
N GLN A 116 3.55 -20.50 5.29
CA GLN A 116 4.23 -20.16 6.56
C GLN A 116 5.22 -21.26 6.99
N ASN A 117 4.82 -22.52 6.87
CA ASN A 117 5.67 -23.66 7.22
C ASN A 117 6.87 -23.76 6.28
N ASN A 118 6.65 -23.70 4.98
CA ASN A 118 7.69 -23.72 3.96
C ASN A 118 8.68 -22.55 4.16
N MET A 119 8.18 -21.36 4.45
CA MET A 119 9.00 -20.18 4.74
C MET A 119 9.86 -20.42 5.99
N SER A 120 9.28 -21.01 7.04
CA SER A 120 10.01 -21.36 8.28
C SER A 120 11.09 -22.40 8.00
N HIS A 121 10.80 -23.43 7.21
CA HIS A 121 11.77 -24.43 6.79
C HIS A 121 12.92 -23.82 5.98
N CYS A 122 12.61 -22.98 5.00
CA CYS A 122 13.63 -22.33 4.17
C CYS A 122 14.54 -21.42 4.98
N PHE A 123 14.00 -20.62 5.90
CA PHE A 123 14.83 -19.78 6.79
C PHE A 123 15.72 -20.61 7.73
N ASN A 124 15.19 -21.71 8.29
CA ASN A 124 15.96 -22.61 9.13
C ASN A 124 17.11 -23.28 8.35
N ALA A 125 16.86 -23.68 7.09
CA ALA A 125 17.89 -24.23 6.21
C ALA A 125 19.04 -23.22 5.93
N LEU A 126 18.72 -21.92 5.89
CA LEU A 126 19.70 -20.84 5.79
C LEU A 126 20.30 -20.41 7.14
N GLN A 127 20.04 -21.18 8.22
CA GLN A 127 20.46 -20.88 9.59
C GLN A 127 19.97 -19.51 10.12
N MET A 128 18.96 -18.94 9.51
CA MET A 128 18.33 -17.68 9.89
C MET A 128 17.22 -17.94 10.91
N LYS A 129 17.42 -17.52 12.15
CA LYS A 129 16.42 -17.70 13.22
C LYS A 129 15.33 -16.61 13.12
N MET A 130 14.34 -16.85 12.27
CA MET A 130 13.23 -15.93 12.07
C MET A 130 11.99 -16.32 12.87
N HIS A 131 11.20 -15.33 13.23
CA HIS A 131 9.86 -15.51 13.78
C HIS A 131 8.88 -15.00 12.72
N ILE A 132 8.09 -15.91 12.18
CA ILE A 132 7.14 -15.64 11.11
C ILE A 132 5.72 -15.68 11.68
N LYS A 133 4.93 -14.67 11.35
CA LYS A 133 3.51 -14.61 11.64
C LYS A 133 2.79 -14.37 10.32
N SER A 134 1.73 -15.09 10.07
CA SER A 134 0.89 -14.90 8.90
C SER A 134 -0.57 -14.98 9.27
N GLU A 135 -1.39 -14.21 8.59
CA GLU A 135 -2.86 -14.23 8.69
C GLU A 135 -3.44 -13.71 7.38
N VAL A 136 -4.61 -14.20 7.02
CA VAL A 136 -5.35 -13.70 5.88
C VAL A 136 -6.37 -12.67 6.35
N TYR A 137 -6.40 -11.53 5.70
CA TYR A 137 -7.36 -10.47 5.96
C TYR A 137 -7.77 -9.81 4.64
N ASN A 138 -9.08 -9.81 4.34
CA ASN A 138 -9.64 -9.30 3.07
C ASN A 138 -8.94 -9.90 1.84
N ASP A 139 -8.82 -11.23 1.78
CA ASP A 139 -8.20 -12.01 0.69
C ASP A 139 -6.72 -11.70 0.43
N ILE A 140 -6.10 -10.97 1.32
CA ILE A 140 -4.67 -10.65 1.30
C ILE A 140 -3.97 -11.43 2.41
N MET A 141 -2.94 -12.19 2.07
CA MET A 141 -2.09 -12.82 3.07
C MET A 141 -1.04 -11.83 3.57
N PHE A 142 -1.18 -11.40 4.81
CA PHE A 142 -0.17 -10.59 5.47
C PHE A 142 0.82 -11.46 6.22
N ILE A 143 2.11 -11.22 6.01
CA ILE A 143 3.20 -11.95 6.66
C ILE A 143 4.10 -10.93 7.36
N ILE A 144 4.40 -11.19 8.62
CA ILE A 144 5.32 -10.40 9.43
C ILE A 144 6.52 -11.27 9.77
N ILE A 145 7.70 -10.84 9.38
CA ILE A 145 8.94 -11.56 9.62
C ILE A 145 9.85 -10.73 10.52
N ARG A 146 10.29 -11.33 11.63
CA ARG A 146 11.20 -10.72 12.61
C ARG A 146 12.38 -11.62 12.88
N GLU A 147 13.55 -11.06 12.96
CA GLU A 147 14.72 -11.78 13.43
C GLU A 147 14.65 -11.93 14.96
N ARG A 148 14.93 -13.15 15.46
CA ARG A 148 14.84 -13.45 16.92
C ARG A 148 15.88 -12.73 17.77
N LYS A 149 17.06 -12.44 17.22
CA LYS A 149 18.19 -11.89 17.97
C LYS A 149 18.21 -10.36 18.03
N THR A 150 17.64 -9.68 17.06
CA THR A 150 17.73 -8.21 16.95
C THR A 150 16.36 -7.57 17.19
N ARG A 151 16.10 -7.18 18.45
CA ARG A 151 14.89 -6.39 18.79
C ARG A 151 14.89 -4.99 18.15
N ARG A 152 16.01 -4.55 17.58
CA ARG A 152 16.21 -3.20 17.03
C ARG A 152 15.80 -3.03 15.57
N LEU A 153 15.71 -4.12 14.81
CA LEU A 153 15.29 -4.05 13.40
C LEU A 153 13.77 -4.04 13.30
N SER A 154 13.25 -3.12 12.50
CA SER A 154 11.81 -3.09 12.18
C SER A 154 11.42 -4.39 11.47
N PRO A 155 10.24 -4.96 11.78
CA PRO A 155 9.77 -6.16 11.12
C PRO A 155 9.57 -5.91 9.63
N ILE A 156 9.92 -6.90 8.82
CA ILE A 156 9.59 -6.91 7.40
C ILE A 156 8.14 -7.38 7.28
N CYS A 157 7.31 -6.53 6.67
CA CYS A 157 5.91 -6.86 6.41
C CYS A 157 5.75 -7.14 4.91
N ILE A 158 5.00 -8.19 4.60
CA ILE A 158 4.67 -8.61 3.25
C ILE A 158 3.14 -8.66 3.13
N ALA A 159 2.60 -8.14 2.05
CA ALA A 159 1.23 -8.34 1.62
C ALA A 159 1.26 -9.14 0.31
N LEU A 160 0.80 -10.39 0.36
CA LEU A 160 0.88 -11.35 -0.74
C LEU A 160 -0.49 -11.51 -1.39
N PHE A 161 -0.55 -11.33 -2.71
CA PHE A 161 -1.70 -11.49 -3.57
C PHE A 161 -1.44 -12.67 -4.51
N LEU A 162 -1.84 -13.86 -4.10
CA LEU A 162 -1.52 -15.09 -4.83
C LEU A 162 -2.22 -15.18 -6.19
N GLU A 163 -3.45 -14.67 -6.29
CA GLU A 163 -4.20 -14.69 -7.55
C GLU A 163 -3.63 -13.75 -8.62
N GLN A 164 -2.92 -12.70 -8.20
CA GLN A 164 -2.34 -11.70 -9.10
C GLN A 164 -0.85 -11.86 -9.33
N ASP A 165 -0.22 -12.92 -8.78
CA ASP A 165 1.21 -13.21 -8.90
C ASP A 165 2.10 -12.04 -8.43
N ILE A 166 1.69 -11.33 -7.38
CA ILE A 166 2.39 -10.16 -6.86
C ILE A 166 2.44 -10.15 -5.34
N PHE A 167 3.49 -9.59 -4.79
CA PHE A 167 3.54 -9.23 -3.38
C PHE A 167 4.14 -7.84 -3.17
N PHE A 168 3.76 -7.23 -2.08
CA PHE A 168 4.30 -5.95 -1.64
C PHE A 168 5.12 -6.14 -0.37
N CYS A 169 6.28 -5.51 -0.31
CA CYS A 169 7.18 -5.55 0.85
C CYS A 169 7.35 -4.16 1.44
N SER A 170 7.33 -4.07 2.79
CA SER A 170 7.52 -2.79 3.50
C SER A 170 8.95 -2.23 3.41
N ASN A 171 9.92 -3.01 2.99
CA ASN A 171 11.31 -2.62 2.92
C ASN A 171 11.72 -2.34 1.47
N LYS A 172 12.37 -1.20 1.22
CA LYS A 172 12.87 -0.82 -0.11
C LYS A 172 13.96 -1.77 -0.62
N ALA A 173 14.82 -2.21 0.27
CA ALA A 173 15.90 -3.16 -0.03
C ALA A 173 15.69 -4.42 0.80
N VAL A 174 15.59 -5.55 0.13
CA VAL A 174 15.48 -6.89 0.71
C VAL A 174 16.63 -7.73 0.17
N SER A 175 17.28 -8.53 1.02
CA SER A 175 18.40 -9.37 0.57
C SER A 175 17.93 -10.42 -0.43
N LYS A 176 18.83 -10.87 -1.29
CA LYS A 176 18.53 -11.90 -2.30
C LYS A 176 18.11 -13.23 -1.65
N GLU A 177 18.73 -13.61 -0.55
CA GLU A 177 18.38 -14.81 0.21
C GLU A 177 16.95 -14.73 0.74
N PHE A 178 16.57 -13.57 1.23
CA PHE A 178 15.22 -13.33 1.75
C PHE A 178 14.16 -13.42 0.66
N LEU A 179 14.42 -12.78 -0.48
CA LEU A 179 13.53 -12.88 -1.67
C LEU A 179 13.43 -14.32 -2.16
N HIS A 180 14.56 -15.04 -2.20
CA HIS A 180 14.57 -16.46 -2.59
C HIS A 180 13.69 -17.33 -1.66
N VAL A 181 13.73 -17.09 -0.34
CA VAL A 181 12.86 -17.78 0.60
C VAL A 181 11.39 -17.50 0.32
N ILE A 182 11.01 -16.22 0.11
CA ILE A 182 9.64 -15.84 -0.19
C ILE A 182 9.16 -16.56 -1.45
N VAL A 183 9.91 -16.43 -2.55
CA VAL A 183 9.59 -17.00 -3.86
C VAL A 183 9.42 -18.52 -3.77
N LYS A 184 10.40 -19.20 -3.18
CA LYS A 184 10.37 -20.66 -3.02
C LYS A 184 9.19 -21.14 -2.19
N SER A 185 8.86 -20.39 -1.12
CA SER A 185 7.78 -20.76 -0.20
C SER A 185 6.40 -20.53 -0.80
N THR A 186 6.29 -19.66 -1.79
CA THR A 186 5.03 -19.38 -2.51
C THR A 186 4.87 -20.20 -3.79
N GLY A 187 5.78 -21.15 -4.07
CA GLY A 187 5.67 -22.04 -5.23
C GLY A 187 6.12 -21.43 -6.56
N TYR A 188 6.81 -20.30 -6.53
CA TYR A 188 7.40 -19.68 -7.73
C TYR A 188 8.90 -19.94 -7.83
N SER A 189 9.51 -19.66 -8.97
CA SER A 189 10.94 -19.80 -9.17
C SER A 189 11.69 -18.48 -9.11
N GLU A 190 11.06 -17.38 -9.49
CA GLU A 190 11.67 -16.06 -9.60
C GLU A 190 10.74 -14.94 -9.15
N CYS A 191 11.34 -13.80 -8.77
CA CYS A 191 10.60 -12.55 -8.63
C CYS A 191 11.37 -11.39 -9.26
N LYS A 192 10.62 -10.42 -9.78
CA LYS A 192 11.15 -9.18 -10.34
C LYS A 192 10.60 -8.00 -9.54
N LYS A 193 11.50 -7.12 -9.07
CA LYS A 193 11.07 -5.84 -8.48
C LYS A 193 10.48 -4.96 -9.56
N ILE A 194 9.29 -4.42 -9.30
CA ILE A 194 8.62 -3.48 -10.19
C ILE A 194 8.85 -2.07 -9.63
N LEU A 195 8.93 -1.07 -10.52
CA LEU A 195 9.02 0.35 -10.16
C LEU A 195 7.65 0.90 -9.70
N LEU A 196 7.02 0.18 -8.78
CA LEU A 196 5.73 0.52 -8.20
C LEU A 196 5.87 0.53 -6.69
N SER A 197 5.66 1.69 -6.07
CA SER A 197 5.72 1.84 -4.62
C SER A 197 4.78 2.93 -4.14
N GLY A 198 4.27 2.79 -2.92
CA GLY A 198 3.34 3.74 -2.32
C GLY A 198 2.86 3.27 -0.96
N LYS A 199 2.00 4.04 -0.31
CA LYS A 199 1.45 3.69 1.00
C LYS A 199 0.11 2.97 0.90
N ASN A 200 -0.63 3.15 -0.19
CA ASN A 200 -1.95 2.55 -0.37
C ASN A 200 -1.87 1.26 -1.21
N ILE A 201 -1.91 0.10 -0.55
CA ILE A 201 -1.82 -1.21 -1.21
C ILE A 201 -2.96 -1.41 -2.21
N SER A 202 -4.18 -1.00 -1.88
CA SER A 202 -5.34 -1.16 -2.78
C SER A 202 -5.18 -0.38 -4.08
N SER A 203 -4.60 0.81 -4.01
CA SER A 203 -4.28 1.60 -5.21
C SER A 203 -3.13 0.98 -6.01
N LEU A 204 -2.11 0.45 -5.33
CA LEU A 204 -0.98 -0.21 -5.99
C LEU A 204 -1.41 -1.46 -6.76
N ILE A 205 -2.27 -2.29 -6.17
CA ILE A 205 -2.77 -3.49 -6.87
C ILE A 205 -3.65 -3.11 -8.06
N LYS A 206 -4.50 -2.09 -7.95
CA LYS A 206 -5.30 -1.59 -9.08
C LYS A 206 -4.42 -1.13 -10.24
N ILE A 207 -3.36 -0.37 -9.98
CA ILE A 207 -2.39 0.06 -11.01
C ILE A 207 -1.71 -1.14 -11.66
N HIS A 208 -1.29 -2.13 -10.85
CA HIS A 208 -0.69 -3.35 -11.39
C HIS A 208 -1.65 -4.11 -12.33
N LEU A 209 -2.93 -4.23 -11.94
CA LEU A 209 -3.94 -4.91 -12.75
C LEU A 209 -4.24 -4.16 -14.05
N ILE A 210 -4.32 -2.84 -14.02
CA ILE A 210 -4.48 -2.01 -15.23
C ILE A 210 -3.30 -2.25 -16.17
N LYS A 211 -2.06 -2.20 -15.67
CA LYS A 211 -0.86 -2.46 -16.46
C LYS A 211 -0.85 -3.86 -17.07
N LYS A 212 -1.25 -4.89 -16.29
CA LYS A 212 -1.32 -6.27 -16.77
C LYS A 212 -2.37 -6.43 -17.87
N ARG A 213 -3.53 -5.75 -17.75
CA ARG A 213 -4.60 -5.75 -18.75
C ARG A 213 -4.14 -5.09 -20.04
N ASN A 214 -3.60 -3.88 -19.96
CA ASN A 214 -3.10 -3.14 -21.13
C ASN A 214 -1.98 -3.89 -21.86
N ALA A 215 -1.14 -4.64 -21.15
CA ALA A 215 -0.11 -5.48 -21.75
C ALA A 215 -0.69 -6.69 -22.50
N VAL A 216 -1.88 -7.19 -22.10
CA VAL A 216 -2.55 -8.34 -22.76
C VAL A 216 -3.40 -7.89 -23.94
N GLU A 217 -4.07 -6.75 -23.84
CA GLU A 217 -4.97 -6.22 -24.87
C GLU A 217 -4.22 -5.55 -26.03
N GLY A 218 -2.90 -5.45 -25.94
CA GLY A 218 -1.98 -4.95 -26.97
C GLY A 218 -2.41 -3.64 -27.60
N ASN A 219 -1.63 -2.61 -27.41
CA ASN A 219 -1.48 -1.35 -28.17
C ASN A 219 -2.67 -0.64 -28.87
N ASP A 220 -3.89 -1.16 -28.80
CA ASP A 220 -5.02 -0.61 -29.57
C ASP A 220 -5.85 0.44 -28.81
N MET A 221 -5.45 0.80 -27.60
CA MET A 221 -6.08 1.92 -26.90
C MET A 221 -5.15 3.13 -26.75
N CYS A 222 -4.36 3.44 -27.76
CA CYS A 222 -4.00 4.82 -28.02
C CYS A 222 -5.26 5.52 -28.53
N ILE A 223 -6.11 5.97 -27.61
CA ILE A 223 -7.09 7.00 -27.94
C ILE A 223 -6.27 8.28 -28.08
N ASP A 224 -5.57 8.41 -29.20
CA ASP A 224 -5.09 9.68 -29.71
C ASP A 224 -6.28 10.47 -30.29
N GLU A 225 -7.36 10.58 -29.50
CA GLU A 225 -8.32 11.64 -29.74
C GLU A 225 -7.63 12.93 -29.31
N GLU A 226 -7.10 13.64 -30.30
CA GLU A 226 -6.60 15.00 -30.13
C GLU A 226 -7.65 15.76 -29.34
N PHE A 227 -7.27 16.29 -28.18
CA PHE A 227 -8.17 17.12 -27.40
C PHE A 227 -8.41 18.40 -28.19
N GLU A 228 -9.56 18.49 -28.86
CA GLU A 228 -10.06 19.72 -29.46
C GLU A 228 -10.74 20.56 -28.37
N GLU A 229 -10.29 21.81 -28.22
CA GLU A 229 -11.00 22.76 -27.38
C GLU A 229 -12.43 22.98 -27.95
N ALA A 230 -13.42 22.55 -27.18
CA ALA A 230 -14.81 22.75 -27.59
C ALA A 230 -15.10 24.25 -27.67
N PRO A 231 -15.96 24.67 -28.60
CA PRO A 231 -16.37 26.07 -28.73
C PRO A 231 -17.03 26.55 -27.44
N ALA A 232 -16.88 27.85 -27.16
CA ALA A 232 -17.46 28.48 -25.98
C ALA A 232 -18.95 28.17 -25.84
N ILE A 233 -19.38 27.70 -24.68
CA ILE A 233 -20.81 27.40 -24.44
C ILE A 233 -21.52 28.68 -24.03
N VAL A 234 -22.52 29.08 -24.80
CA VAL A 234 -23.38 30.21 -24.48
C VAL A 234 -24.57 29.70 -23.67
N GLY A 235 -24.58 29.98 -22.38
CA GLY A 235 -25.67 29.63 -21.48
C GLY A 235 -26.54 30.84 -21.10
N PRO A 236 -27.66 30.61 -20.41
CA PRO A 236 -28.55 31.70 -19.97
C PRO A 236 -27.89 32.67 -18.99
N THR A 237 -26.79 32.26 -18.34
CA THR A 237 -26.02 33.06 -17.39
C THR A 237 -24.77 33.71 -17.99
N GLY A 238 -24.54 33.55 -19.32
CA GLY A 238 -23.37 34.08 -20.02
C GLY A 238 -22.58 33.01 -20.78
N ILE A 239 -21.42 33.42 -21.30
CA ILE A 239 -20.52 32.53 -22.07
C ILE A 239 -19.56 31.85 -21.12
N ASP A 240 -19.59 30.54 -21.10
CA ASP A 240 -18.61 29.75 -20.34
C ASP A 240 -17.34 29.51 -21.18
N PHE A 241 -16.33 30.33 -20.96
CA PHE A 241 -15.02 30.19 -21.58
C PHE A 241 -14.12 29.14 -20.88
N LYS A 242 -14.55 28.63 -19.73
CA LYS A 242 -13.70 27.70 -18.94
C LYS A 242 -13.79 26.26 -19.41
N GLN A 243 -14.88 25.91 -20.07
CA GLN A 243 -15.14 24.56 -20.62
C GLN A 243 -14.88 23.43 -19.59
N ASN A 244 -15.25 23.68 -18.34
CA ASN A 244 -14.93 22.77 -17.23
C ASN A 244 -15.49 21.35 -17.43
N GLN A 245 -16.67 21.23 -18.06
CA GLN A 245 -17.27 19.90 -18.31
C GLN A 245 -16.47 19.09 -19.33
N HIS A 246 -15.99 19.73 -20.40
CA HIS A 246 -15.20 19.05 -21.44
C HIS A 246 -13.84 18.61 -20.90
N ARG A 247 -13.19 19.47 -20.13
CA ARG A 247 -11.93 19.14 -19.44
C ARG A 247 -12.10 18.02 -18.42
N ARG A 248 -13.19 18.03 -17.65
CA ARG A 248 -13.49 16.94 -16.71
C ARG A 248 -13.67 15.61 -17.42
N LYS A 249 -14.41 15.57 -18.53
CA LYS A 249 -14.54 14.36 -19.34
C LYS A 249 -13.19 13.88 -19.85
N HIS A 250 -12.35 14.78 -20.36
CA HIS A 250 -11.01 14.45 -20.81
C HIS A 250 -10.14 13.88 -19.66
N LEU A 251 -10.17 14.53 -18.49
CA LEU A 251 -9.47 14.03 -17.31
C LEU A 251 -9.99 12.66 -16.85
N GLU A 252 -11.30 12.43 -16.90
CA GLU A 252 -11.92 11.16 -16.56
C GLU A 252 -11.49 10.03 -17.52
N GLN A 253 -11.28 10.32 -18.80
CA GLN A 253 -10.74 9.36 -19.77
C GLN A 253 -9.33 8.90 -19.39
N TYR A 254 -8.44 9.84 -19.03
CA TYR A 254 -7.04 9.51 -18.67
C TYR A 254 -6.87 8.98 -17.27
N PHE A 255 -7.58 9.53 -16.30
CA PHE A 255 -7.41 9.16 -14.90
C PHE A 255 -8.44 8.14 -14.39
N GLY A 256 -9.46 7.78 -15.21
CA GLY A 256 -10.52 6.85 -14.85
C GLY A 256 -11.43 7.36 -13.73
N HIS A 257 -12.54 6.66 -13.51
CA HIS A 257 -13.49 6.97 -12.43
C HIS A 257 -13.04 6.46 -11.05
N ASP A 258 -12.15 5.48 -11.03
CA ASP A 258 -11.70 4.85 -9.79
C ASP A 258 -10.84 5.78 -8.93
N GLU A 259 -11.08 5.76 -7.62
CA GLU A 259 -10.25 6.47 -6.64
C GLU A 259 -8.89 5.76 -6.46
N ILE A 260 -7.99 5.96 -7.43
CA ILE A 260 -6.60 5.54 -7.30
C ILE A 260 -5.85 6.63 -6.54
N ILE A 261 -5.37 6.31 -5.34
CA ILE A 261 -4.60 7.24 -4.53
C ILE A 261 -3.12 7.04 -4.84
N LEU A 262 -2.53 8.03 -5.48
CA LEU A 262 -1.10 8.12 -5.74
C LEU A 262 -0.51 9.28 -4.92
N GLU A 263 0.60 9.02 -4.23
CA GLU A 263 1.19 9.98 -3.30
C GLU A 263 2.45 10.64 -3.84
N SER A 264 3.10 10.05 -4.84
CA SER A 264 4.38 10.53 -5.34
C SER A 264 4.51 10.32 -6.85
N LEU A 265 4.98 11.34 -7.54
CA LEU A 265 5.38 11.32 -8.95
C LEU A 265 6.82 11.78 -9.04
N ILE A 266 7.69 10.95 -9.60
CA ILE A 266 9.10 11.26 -9.81
C ILE A 266 9.35 11.36 -11.32
N VAL A 267 9.66 12.58 -11.77
CA VAL A 267 10.03 12.86 -13.15
C VAL A 267 11.55 12.96 -13.22
N LYS A 268 12.18 12.09 -14.00
CA LYS A 268 13.65 12.08 -14.22
C LYS A 268 13.95 12.49 -15.63
N ASN A 269 14.84 13.44 -15.77
CA ASN A 269 15.45 13.79 -17.04
C ASN A 269 16.93 13.42 -16.97
N ARG A 270 17.41 12.63 -17.92
CA ARG A 270 18.79 12.14 -17.96
C ARG A 270 19.49 12.67 -19.19
N ASP A 271 20.78 12.93 -19.01
CA ASP A 271 21.71 13.22 -20.12
C ASP A 271 21.39 14.48 -20.95
N VAL A 272 20.83 15.52 -20.31
CA VAL A 272 20.56 16.80 -20.96
C VAL A 272 21.81 17.68 -20.95
N SER A 273 22.15 18.22 -22.10
CA SER A 273 23.20 19.25 -22.23
C SER A 273 22.72 20.57 -21.63
N TRP A 274 23.65 21.41 -21.20
CA TRP A 274 23.35 22.74 -20.69
C TRP A 274 22.63 23.59 -21.76
N ALA A 275 21.47 24.14 -21.38
CA ALA A 275 20.70 25.01 -22.28
C ALA A 275 21.35 26.42 -22.44
N ASP A 276 22.10 26.89 -21.43
CA ASP A 276 22.82 28.17 -21.51
C ASP A 276 24.11 27.99 -22.32
N PRO A 277 24.24 28.66 -23.48
CA PRO A 277 25.41 28.53 -24.35
C PRO A 277 26.75 28.88 -23.66
N ARG A 278 26.71 29.78 -22.66
CA ARG A 278 27.88 30.19 -21.91
C ARG A 278 28.39 29.10 -20.97
N ILE A 279 27.46 28.32 -20.42
CA ILE A 279 27.80 27.18 -19.58
C ILE A 279 28.18 25.99 -20.44
N ALA A 280 27.42 25.72 -21.50
CA ALA A 280 27.72 24.66 -22.45
C ALA A 280 29.12 24.80 -23.07
N ALA A 281 29.54 26.01 -23.39
CA ALA A 281 30.89 26.28 -23.89
C ALA A 281 32.00 25.98 -22.86
N LYS A 282 31.71 26.17 -21.57
CA LYS A 282 32.69 25.88 -20.50
C LYS A 282 32.70 24.42 -20.06
N LEU A 283 31.57 23.73 -20.21
CA LEU A 283 31.34 22.36 -19.73
C LEU A 283 30.73 21.49 -20.84
N PRO A 284 31.40 21.32 -22.01
CA PRO A 284 30.80 20.70 -23.19
C PRO A 284 30.46 19.21 -22.99
N ASN A 285 31.13 18.54 -22.05
CA ASN A 285 30.99 17.11 -21.82
C ASN A 285 30.20 16.80 -20.53
N VAL A 286 29.70 17.83 -19.83
CA VAL A 286 28.95 17.66 -18.59
C VAL A 286 27.47 17.60 -18.91
N LYS A 287 26.87 16.47 -18.63
CA LYS A 287 25.42 16.27 -18.75
C LYS A 287 24.70 16.49 -17.43
N ILE A 288 23.50 17.03 -17.49
CA ILE A 288 22.68 17.32 -16.32
C ILE A 288 21.69 16.17 -16.14
N ASN A 289 21.63 15.64 -14.93
CA ASN A 289 20.56 14.76 -14.49
C ASN A 289 19.66 15.53 -13.54
N MET A 290 18.42 15.76 -13.92
CA MET A 290 17.42 16.40 -13.06
C MET A 290 16.41 15.37 -12.60
N GLN A 291 16.01 15.48 -11.34
CA GLN A 291 14.93 14.71 -10.78
C GLN A 291 13.98 15.66 -10.06
N TRP A 292 12.72 15.60 -10.44
CA TRP A 292 11.64 16.36 -9.81
C TRP A 292 10.73 15.38 -9.10
N GLU A 293 10.45 15.64 -7.84
CA GLU A 293 9.56 14.81 -7.05
C GLU A 293 8.35 15.66 -6.61
N PHE A 294 7.17 15.25 -7.07
CA PHE A 294 5.90 15.82 -6.65
C PHE A 294 5.29 14.92 -5.59
N ARG A 295 4.95 15.46 -4.44
CA ARG A 295 4.27 14.72 -3.37
C ARG A 295 2.94 15.38 -3.05
N SER A 296 1.89 14.57 -2.96
CA SER A 296 0.55 14.99 -2.56
C SER A 296 -0.15 13.85 -1.84
N THR A 297 -1.14 14.15 -1.03
CA THR A 297 -2.03 13.13 -0.45
C THR A 297 -2.83 12.38 -1.52
N ASN A 298 -3.09 13.03 -2.66
CA ASN A 298 -3.70 12.44 -3.85
C ASN A 298 -3.24 13.20 -5.10
N LEU A 299 -2.23 12.68 -5.79
CA LEU A 299 -1.65 13.30 -6.99
C LEU A 299 -2.64 13.40 -8.14
N LYS A 300 -3.50 12.41 -8.33
CA LYS A 300 -4.57 12.45 -9.34
C LYS A 300 -5.44 13.69 -9.13
N LYS A 301 -5.94 13.88 -7.92
CA LYS A 301 -6.77 15.04 -7.57
C LYS A 301 -6.01 16.35 -7.77
N PHE A 302 -4.75 16.41 -7.35
CA PHE A 302 -3.87 17.57 -7.55
C PHE A 302 -3.68 17.90 -9.03
N LEU A 303 -3.37 16.92 -9.88
CA LEU A 303 -3.21 17.12 -11.32
C LEU A 303 -4.53 17.56 -11.98
N SER A 304 -5.67 16.98 -11.55
CA SER A 304 -6.99 17.39 -12.01
C SER A 304 -7.29 18.85 -11.64
N GLU A 305 -7.00 19.25 -10.41
CA GLU A 305 -7.16 20.64 -9.95
C GLU A 305 -6.24 21.60 -10.72
N CYS A 306 -5.00 21.20 -10.99
CA CYS A 306 -4.08 21.99 -11.82
C CYS A 306 -4.59 22.17 -13.26
N THR A 307 -5.23 21.16 -13.83
CA THR A 307 -5.83 21.24 -15.17
C THR A 307 -7.09 22.10 -15.16
N ASP A 308 -7.95 21.95 -14.16
CA ASP A 308 -9.15 22.78 -13.99
C ASP A 308 -8.78 24.27 -13.81
N GLN A 309 -7.68 24.55 -13.11
CA GLN A 309 -7.18 25.92 -12.90
C GLN A 309 -6.31 26.44 -14.06
N ARG A 310 -6.16 25.69 -15.14
CA ARG A 310 -5.30 26.00 -16.30
C ARG A 310 -3.81 26.17 -15.98
N ILE A 311 -3.34 25.60 -14.89
CA ILE A 311 -1.91 25.54 -14.55
C ILE A 311 -1.24 24.50 -15.47
N LEU A 312 -1.89 23.35 -15.67
CA LEU A 312 -1.55 22.39 -16.71
C LEU A 312 -2.39 22.67 -17.95
N VAL A 313 -1.72 22.86 -19.06
CA VAL A 313 -2.37 23.15 -20.36
C VAL A 313 -2.79 21.82 -20.99
N THR A 314 -3.98 21.79 -21.58
CA THR A 314 -4.46 20.67 -22.42
C THR A 314 -3.96 20.85 -23.85
N PRO A 315 -3.55 19.79 -24.59
CA PRO A 315 -3.52 18.39 -24.15
C PRO A 315 -2.52 18.15 -23.02
N LEU A 316 -2.84 17.16 -22.16
CA LEU A 316 -1.94 16.83 -21.06
C LEU A 316 -0.58 16.38 -21.58
N PRO A 317 0.53 16.81 -20.93
CA PRO A 317 1.85 16.33 -21.30
C PRO A 317 1.92 14.79 -21.26
N GLU A 318 2.72 14.20 -22.14
CA GLU A 318 2.91 12.74 -22.26
C GLU A 318 3.15 12.06 -20.89
N TYR A 319 3.98 12.65 -20.04
CA TYR A 319 4.25 12.11 -18.71
C TYR A 319 3.00 12.06 -17.80
N ALA A 320 2.01 12.94 -18.01
CA ALA A 320 0.77 12.90 -17.26
C ALA A 320 -0.22 11.88 -17.86
N LYS A 321 -0.21 11.68 -19.18
CA LYS A 321 -1.01 10.67 -19.87
C LYS A 321 -0.60 9.27 -19.43
N HIS A 322 0.68 8.96 -19.47
CA HIS A 322 1.20 7.61 -19.15
C HIS A 322 1.36 7.34 -17.66
N PHE A 323 1.03 8.29 -16.81
CA PHE A 323 1.20 8.20 -15.37
C PHE A 323 0.49 6.98 -14.73
N LEU A 324 -0.71 6.66 -15.18
CA LEU A 324 -1.47 5.49 -14.75
C LEU A 324 -1.16 4.24 -15.56
N GLU A 325 -0.90 4.39 -16.86
CA GLU A 325 -0.65 3.27 -17.78
C GLU A 325 0.67 2.58 -17.48
N SER A 326 1.73 3.34 -17.24
CA SER A 326 3.05 2.77 -16.95
C SER A 326 3.10 2.08 -15.58
N GLY A 327 2.24 2.47 -14.63
CA GLY A 327 2.31 2.03 -13.25
C GLY A 327 3.63 2.37 -12.57
N GLU A 328 4.44 3.24 -13.16
CA GLU A 328 5.72 3.70 -12.67
C GLU A 328 5.54 5.04 -11.97
N ASN A 329 6.02 5.13 -10.74
CA ASN A 329 6.12 6.42 -10.06
C ASN A 329 7.33 7.25 -10.56
N GLU A 330 8.10 6.71 -11.51
CA GLU A 330 9.25 7.35 -12.13
C GLU A 330 9.02 7.45 -13.64
N LEU A 331 8.91 8.65 -14.15
CA LEU A 331 8.84 8.94 -15.57
C LEU A 331 10.15 9.60 -16.01
N THR A 332 10.71 9.12 -17.11
CA THR A 332 11.86 9.76 -17.76
C THR A 332 11.31 10.62 -18.88
N VAL A 333 11.42 11.94 -18.74
CA VAL A 333 11.07 12.88 -19.80
C VAL A 333 12.29 13.03 -20.70
N GLN A 334 12.20 12.53 -21.93
CA GLN A 334 13.16 12.87 -22.98
C GLN A 334 12.65 14.14 -23.65
N ARG A 335 13.50 15.13 -23.78
CA ARG A 335 13.23 16.32 -24.59
C ARG A 335 13.77 16.01 -25.98
N ASP A 336 12.90 16.03 -26.98
CA ASP A 336 13.28 16.01 -28.39
C ASP A 336 14.05 17.28 -28.77
#